data_f5f95f92135d1d402776b325f051d61e
#
_entry.id   f5f95f92135d1d402776b325f051d61e
#
_cell.length_a   1.000
_cell.length_b   1.000
_cell.length_c   1.000
_cell.angle_alpha   90.00
_cell.angle_beta   90.00
_cell.angle_gamma   90.00
#
_symmetry.space_group_name_H-M   'P 1'
#
loop_
_entity.id
_entity.type
_entity.pdbx_description
1 polymer ?
#
loop_
_entity_poly.entity_id
_entity_poly.type
_entity_poly.pdbx_seq_one_letter_code
_entity_poly.pdbx_strand_id
1 'polypeptide(L)'
;MKAPDHLKHKPIIAVSDYDKIDGIYANQTDVRALSVGEAQWDNKEISVKIWRRPDERWSRQSEEIPLHRALDLSILTIASFITDIDAFYPQTSLREEIVQEGKVQKIKDYYTENEATLRPRLEELSKILDKFFAKKK
;
A
#
# COMPACT_ATOMS: atom_id res chain seq x y z
N MET A 1 -16.19 9.75 0.39
CA MET A 1 -17.15 8.65 0.22
C MET A 1 -16.72 7.47 1.09
N LYS A 2 -17.63 6.93 1.82
CA LYS A 2 -17.36 5.83 2.76
C LYS A 2 -17.20 4.50 2.03
N ALA A 3 -16.37 3.62 2.59
CA ALA A 3 -16.26 2.25 2.09
C ALA A 3 -17.61 1.52 2.30
N PRO A 4 -18.07 0.75 1.30
CA PRO A 4 -19.33 0.02 1.43
C PRO A 4 -19.21 -1.13 2.46
N ASP A 5 -20.29 -1.37 3.20
CA ASP A 5 -20.34 -2.46 4.19
C ASP A 5 -21.27 -3.59 3.77
N HIS A 6 -21.86 -3.49 2.58
CA HIS A 6 -22.84 -4.46 2.06
C HIS A 6 -22.24 -5.45 1.06
N LEU A 7 -20.97 -5.31 0.70
CA LEU A 7 -20.30 -6.20 -0.22
C LEU A 7 -19.57 -7.32 0.56
N LYS A 8 -19.03 -8.30 -0.16
CA LYS A 8 -18.43 -9.50 0.46
C LYS A 8 -17.27 -9.18 1.40
N HIS A 9 -16.37 -8.28 0.98
CA HIS A 9 -15.39 -7.75 1.93
C HIS A 9 -16.10 -6.79 2.87
N LYS A 10 -15.98 -7.01 4.16
CA LYS A 10 -16.66 -6.18 5.17
C LYS A 10 -15.63 -5.28 5.86
N PRO A 11 -15.56 -3.99 5.51
CA PRO A 11 -14.63 -3.08 6.18
C PRO A 11 -14.85 -3.03 7.68
N ILE A 12 -13.75 -3.05 8.43
CA ILE A 12 -13.78 -2.82 9.87
C ILE A 12 -13.20 -1.45 10.16
N ILE A 13 -12.08 -1.11 9.52
CA ILE A 13 -11.46 0.21 9.61
C ILE A 13 -11.21 0.70 8.19
N ALA A 14 -11.49 1.95 7.93
CA ALA A 14 -11.39 2.47 6.57
C ALA A 14 -10.92 3.92 6.52
N VAL A 15 -10.32 4.27 5.38
CA VAL A 15 -10.07 5.64 4.99
C VAL A 15 -11.08 5.96 3.90
N SER A 16 -11.97 6.93 4.17
CA SER A 16 -12.95 7.40 3.20
C SER A 16 -12.42 8.63 2.48
N ASP A 17 -13.01 8.95 1.32
CA ASP A 17 -12.60 10.10 0.52
C ASP A 17 -11.12 10.06 0.12
N TYR A 18 -10.61 8.85 -0.11
CA TYR A 18 -9.20 8.65 -0.45
C TYR A 18 -8.84 9.34 -1.77
N ASP A 19 -9.82 9.57 -2.66
CA ASP A 19 -9.60 10.27 -3.91
C ASP A 19 -9.02 11.67 -3.71
N LYS A 20 -9.18 12.26 -2.53
CA LYS A 20 -8.63 13.58 -2.22
C LYS A 20 -7.14 13.55 -1.89
N ILE A 21 -6.61 12.38 -1.52
CA ILE A 21 -5.24 12.24 -1.05
C ILE A 21 -4.45 11.15 -1.78
N ASP A 22 -4.92 10.74 -2.95
CA ASP A 22 -4.32 9.64 -3.73
C ASP A 22 -3.03 10.05 -4.44
N GLY A 23 -2.08 10.59 -3.69
CA GLY A 23 -0.76 10.93 -4.23
C GLY A 23 -0.82 11.86 -5.43
N ILE A 24 -0.11 11.50 -6.48
CA ILE A 24 -0.10 12.29 -7.73
C ILE A 24 -1.43 12.24 -8.47
N TYR A 25 -2.32 11.32 -8.10
CA TYR A 25 -3.64 11.18 -8.72
C TYR A 25 -4.75 11.83 -7.90
N ALA A 26 -4.41 12.57 -6.85
CA ALA A 26 -5.39 13.22 -5.99
C ALA A 26 -6.38 14.05 -6.82
N ASN A 27 -7.68 13.85 -6.58
CA ASN A 27 -8.79 14.48 -7.28
C ASN A 27 -8.93 14.06 -8.75
N GLN A 28 -8.16 13.06 -9.22
CA GLN A 28 -8.19 12.59 -10.61
C GLN A 28 -8.28 11.05 -10.67
N THR A 29 -8.75 10.43 -9.61
CA THR A 29 -8.75 8.97 -9.49
C THR A 29 -10.15 8.45 -9.17
N ASP A 30 -10.42 7.20 -9.53
CA ASP A 30 -11.63 6.50 -9.13
C ASP A 30 -11.48 5.74 -7.81
N VAL A 31 -10.31 5.79 -7.17
CA VAL A 31 -10.09 5.18 -5.86
C VAL A 31 -10.73 6.07 -4.80
N ARG A 32 -11.76 5.55 -4.14
CA ARG A 32 -12.57 6.33 -3.19
C ARG A 32 -12.31 5.99 -1.73
N ALA A 33 -11.82 4.78 -1.46
CA ALA A 33 -11.61 4.35 -0.07
C ALA A 33 -10.56 3.25 0.00
N LEU A 34 -9.96 3.13 1.17
CA LEU A 34 -9.11 2.00 1.55
C LEU A 34 -9.71 1.38 2.80
N SER A 35 -9.58 0.07 2.97
CA SER A 35 -10.12 -0.57 4.16
C SER A 35 -9.30 -1.78 4.61
N VAL A 36 -9.42 -2.08 5.90
CA VAL A 36 -8.98 -3.33 6.51
C VAL A 36 -10.24 -3.98 7.08
N GLY A 37 -10.49 -5.24 6.78
CA GLY A 37 -11.71 -5.90 7.23
C GLY A 37 -11.74 -7.38 6.93
N GLU A 38 -12.95 -7.95 7.00
CA GLU A 38 -13.16 -9.36 6.74
C GLU A 38 -13.02 -9.66 5.25
N ALA A 39 -12.21 -10.68 4.93
CA ALA A 39 -11.95 -11.04 3.56
C ALA A 39 -13.19 -11.65 2.88
N GLN A 40 -13.35 -11.36 1.59
CA GLN A 40 -14.49 -11.89 0.83
C GLN A 40 -14.44 -13.41 0.65
N TRP A 41 -13.25 -14.01 0.72
CA TRP A 41 -13.08 -15.45 0.53
C TRP A 41 -13.25 -16.27 1.81
N ASP A 42 -13.09 -15.63 2.97
CA ASP A 42 -13.24 -16.28 4.27
C ASP A 42 -13.35 -15.20 5.35
N ASN A 43 -14.49 -15.13 6.00
CA ASN A 43 -14.73 -14.08 7.01
C ASN A 43 -13.90 -14.23 8.28
N LYS A 44 -13.15 -15.33 8.41
CA LYS A 44 -12.19 -15.50 9.51
C LYS A 44 -10.82 -14.91 9.18
N GLU A 45 -10.58 -14.58 7.92
CA GLU A 45 -9.34 -13.93 7.49
C GLU A 45 -9.54 -12.44 7.38
N ILE A 46 -8.44 -11.72 7.51
CA ILE A 46 -8.42 -10.27 7.36
C ILE A 46 -7.74 -9.92 6.04
N SER A 47 -8.33 -8.97 5.33
CA SER A 47 -7.80 -8.49 4.08
C SER A 47 -7.73 -6.97 4.07
N VAL A 48 -6.96 -6.44 3.12
CA VAL A 48 -6.94 -5.01 2.82
C VAL A 48 -7.50 -4.82 1.42
N LYS A 49 -8.19 -3.70 1.21
CA LYS A 49 -8.86 -3.47 -0.07
C LYS A 49 -8.77 -2.02 -0.51
N ILE A 50 -8.55 -1.85 -1.81
CA ILE A 50 -8.63 -0.57 -2.51
C ILE A 50 -9.97 -0.54 -3.23
N TRP A 51 -10.82 0.43 -2.89
CA TRP A 51 -12.17 0.53 -3.43
C TRP A 51 -12.20 1.54 -4.59
N ARG A 52 -12.62 1.06 -5.76
CA ARG A 52 -12.76 1.90 -6.95
C ARG A 52 -14.22 2.12 -7.29
N ARG A 53 -14.52 3.34 -7.71
CA ARG A 53 -15.85 3.69 -8.18
C ARG A 53 -15.70 4.57 -9.43
N PRO A 54 -15.49 3.92 -10.61
CA PRO A 54 -15.26 4.66 -11.86
C PRO A 54 -16.49 5.42 -12.35
N ASP A 55 -17.68 4.97 -11.95
CA ASP A 55 -18.95 5.63 -12.26
C ASP A 55 -19.80 5.64 -10.99
N GLU A 56 -21.09 5.34 -11.09
CA GLU A 56 -22.01 5.32 -9.94
C GLU A 56 -22.01 4.01 -9.18
N ARG A 57 -21.21 3.03 -9.60
CA ARG A 57 -21.14 1.73 -8.95
C ARG A 57 -19.75 1.44 -8.45
N TRP A 58 -19.67 0.72 -7.32
CA TRP A 58 -18.41 0.19 -6.84
C TRP A 58 -17.91 -0.88 -7.81
N SER A 59 -16.64 -0.78 -8.21
CA SER A 59 -16.04 -1.72 -9.13
C SER A 59 -15.84 -3.08 -8.48
N ARG A 60 -16.18 -4.16 -9.18
CA ARG A 60 -15.87 -5.52 -8.76
C ARG A 60 -14.40 -5.85 -8.93
N GLN A 61 -13.68 -5.01 -9.66
CA GLN A 61 -12.24 -5.19 -9.92
C GLN A 61 -11.37 -4.41 -8.94
N SER A 62 -11.96 -3.95 -7.83
CA SER A 62 -11.19 -3.34 -6.75
C SER A 62 -10.20 -4.36 -6.19
N GLU A 63 -8.99 -3.90 -5.90
CA GLU A 63 -7.91 -4.75 -5.44
C GLU A 63 -8.10 -5.15 -3.98
N GLU A 64 -8.16 -6.43 -3.72
CA GLU A 64 -8.24 -6.98 -2.36
C GLU A 64 -7.16 -8.05 -2.18
N ILE A 65 -6.35 -7.93 -1.13
CA ILE A 65 -5.27 -8.87 -0.86
C ILE A 65 -5.23 -9.25 0.63
N PRO A 66 -4.71 -10.45 0.95
CA PRO A 66 -4.47 -10.81 2.35
C PRO A 66 -3.58 -9.78 3.05
N LEU A 67 -3.85 -9.59 4.34
CA LEU A 67 -3.15 -8.57 5.14
C LEU A 67 -1.63 -8.70 5.05
N HIS A 68 -1.10 -9.94 5.19
CA HIS A 68 0.35 -10.14 5.18
C HIS A 68 0.99 -9.72 3.84
N ARG A 69 0.28 -9.86 2.73
CA ARG A 69 0.81 -9.44 1.43
C ARG A 69 0.94 -7.93 1.32
N ALA A 70 0.05 -7.20 1.97
CA ALA A 70 0.16 -5.74 2.02
C ALA A 70 1.44 -5.34 2.76
N LEU A 71 1.77 -6.04 3.85
CA LEU A 71 3.01 -5.81 4.59
C LEU A 71 4.23 -6.17 3.75
N ASP A 72 4.18 -7.32 3.07
CA ASP A 72 5.29 -7.77 2.20
C ASP A 72 5.53 -6.78 1.06
N LEU A 73 4.47 -6.27 0.44
CA LEU A 73 4.60 -5.26 -0.61
C LEU A 73 5.23 -3.98 -0.08
N SER A 74 4.88 -3.58 1.14
CA SER A 74 5.47 -2.39 1.77
C SER A 74 6.96 -2.59 2.03
N ILE A 75 7.34 -3.77 2.54
CA ILE A 75 8.74 -4.12 2.77
C ILE A 75 9.53 -4.08 1.46
N LEU A 76 8.98 -4.73 0.41
CA LEU A 76 9.62 -4.76 -0.90
C LEU A 76 9.78 -3.36 -1.49
N THR A 77 8.75 -2.53 -1.36
CA THR A 77 8.77 -1.16 -1.87
C THR A 77 9.90 -0.36 -1.23
N ILE A 78 10.02 -0.41 0.09
CA ILE A 78 11.04 0.34 0.81
C ILE A 78 12.43 -0.22 0.48
N ALA A 79 12.56 -1.54 0.43
CA ALA A 79 13.83 -2.18 0.04
C ALA A 79 14.28 -1.71 -1.34
N SER A 80 13.34 -1.55 -2.28
CA SER A 80 13.68 -1.12 -3.62
C SER A 80 14.28 0.29 -3.66
N PHE A 81 13.87 1.16 -2.74
CA PHE A 81 14.41 2.52 -2.66
C PHE A 81 15.87 2.55 -2.19
N ILE A 82 16.30 1.57 -1.41
CA ILE A 82 17.66 1.51 -0.87
C ILE A 82 18.52 0.43 -1.55
N THR A 83 18.02 -0.19 -2.62
CA THR A 83 18.76 -1.22 -3.34
C THR A 83 20.02 -0.62 -3.97
N ASP A 84 21.16 -1.28 -3.76
CA ASP A 84 22.45 -0.92 -4.34
C ASP A 84 23.00 -2.16 -5.03
N ILE A 85 23.22 -2.06 -6.34
CA ILE A 85 23.73 -3.19 -7.14
C ILE A 85 25.15 -3.59 -6.77
N ASP A 86 25.89 -2.70 -6.11
CA ASP A 86 27.26 -2.96 -5.67
C ASP A 86 27.31 -3.49 -4.22
N ALA A 87 26.17 -3.54 -3.54
CA ALA A 87 26.11 -4.02 -2.15
C ALA A 87 25.73 -5.50 -2.09
N PHE A 88 25.97 -6.08 -0.92
CA PHE A 88 25.52 -7.45 -0.65
C PHE A 88 23.99 -7.52 -0.69
N TYR A 89 23.47 -8.57 -1.31
CA TYR A 89 22.07 -8.69 -1.63
C TYR A 89 21.52 -10.06 -1.20
N PRO A 90 20.29 -10.18 -0.73
CA PRO A 90 19.19 -9.23 -0.61
C PRO A 90 19.21 -8.37 0.67
N GLN A 91 18.33 -7.34 0.72
CA GLN A 91 18.21 -6.41 1.86
C GLN A 91 17.26 -6.91 2.94
N THR A 92 16.30 -7.76 2.60
CA THR A 92 15.24 -8.20 3.51
C THR A 92 15.13 -9.71 3.54
N SER A 93 14.38 -10.21 4.54
CA SER A 93 14.10 -11.64 4.66
C SER A 93 13.14 -12.16 3.58
N LEU A 94 12.56 -11.29 2.77
CA LEU A 94 11.79 -11.71 1.60
C LEU A 94 12.71 -12.23 0.50
N ARG A 95 14.01 -11.90 0.59
CA ARG A 95 15.02 -12.32 -0.36
C ARG A 95 14.71 -11.81 -1.76
N GLU A 96 14.41 -10.52 -1.84
CA GLU A 96 14.11 -9.85 -3.10
C GLU A 96 15.29 -9.97 -4.07
N GLU A 97 14.98 -9.96 -5.37
CA GLU A 97 15.96 -10.15 -6.44
C GLU A 97 15.98 -8.94 -7.35
N ILE A 98 17.15 -8.63 -7.91
CA ILE A 98 17.27 -7.66 -8.99
C ILE A 98 16.99 -8.39 -10.29
N VAL A 99 15.88 -8.04 -10.94
CA VAL A 99 15.49 -8.68 -12.21
C VAL A 99 16.12 -7.97 -13.40
N GLN A 100 16.28 -6.65 -13.32
CA GLN A 100 16.88 -5.84 -14.39
C GLN A 100 17.88 -4.85 -13.79
N GLU A 101 19.14 -5.24 -13.73
CA GLU A 101 20.20 -4.42 -13.12
C GLU A 101 20.25 -3.01 -13.70
N GLY A 102 20.15 -2.89 -15.03
CA GLY A 102 20.24 -1.61 -15.70
C GLY A 102 19.10 -0.65 -15.38
N LYS A 103 18.08 -1.09 -14.65
CA LYS A 103 16.92 -0.26 -14.32
C LYS A 103 16.75 0.03 -12.85
N VAL A 104 17.67 -0.41 -12.01
CA VAL A 104 17.61 -0.13 -10.55
C VAL A 104 17.60 1.38 -10.31
N GLN A 105 18.43 2.13 -11.03
CA GLN A 105 18.50 3.57 -10.87
C GLN A 105 17.17 4.27 -11.18
N LYS A 106 16.37 3.69 -12.05
CA LYS A 106 15.05 4.24 -12.40
C LYS A 106 14.12 4.34 -11.18
N ILE A 107 14.20 3.38 -10.27
CA ILE A 107 13.40 3.40 -9.04
C ILE A 107 13.86 4.56 -8.14
N LYS A 108 15.15 4.74 -7.99
CA LYS A 108 15.72 5.82 -7.18
C LYS A 108 15.40 7.19 -7.76
N ASP A 109 15.47 7.32 -9.07
CA ASP A 109 15.12 8.56 -9.76
C ASP A 109 13.64 8.88 -9.58
N TYR A 110 12.79 7.87 -9.67
CA TYR A 110 11.35 8.03 -9.44
C TYR A 110 11.08 8.52 -8.02
N TYR A 111 11.76 7.96 -7.03
CA TYR A 111 11.62 8.44 -5.66
C TYR A 111 12.02 9.91 -5.55
N THR A 112 13.17 10.27 -6.11
CA THR A 112 13.67 11.65 -6.05
C THR A 112 12.69 12.62 -6.70
N GLU A 113 12.15 12.27 -7.85
CA GLU A 113 11.20 13.12 -8.58
C GLU A 113 9.87 13.24 -7.84
N ASN A 114 9.49 12.25 -7.03
CA ASN A 114 8.22 12.22 -6.32
C ASN A 114 8.37 12.31 -4.81
N GLU A 115 9.50 12.79 -4.33
CA GLU A 115 9.79 12.85 -2.90
C GLU A 115 8.74 13.63 -2.12
N ALA A 116 8.24 14.73 -2.68
CA ALA A 116 7.22 15.54 -2.02
C ALA A 116 5.94 14.74 -1.69
N THR A 117 5.63 13.73 -2.49
CA THR A 117 4.47 12.87 -2.29
C THR A 117 4.79 11.63 -1.46
N LEU A 118 5.98 11.06 -1.66
CA LEU A 118 6.35 9.77 -1.07
C LEU A 118 6.95 9.90 0.34
N ARG A 119 7.79 10.91 0.56
CA ARG A 119 8.45 11.07 1.86
C ARG A 119 7.49 11.21 3.03
N PRO A 120 6.42 12.03 2.96
CA PRO A 120 5.46 12.12 4.05
C PRO A 120 4.83 10.77 4.40
N ARG A 121 4.62 9.90 3.41
CA ARG A 121 4.07 8.56 3.63
C ARG A 121 5.07 7.67 4.36
N LEU A 122 6.34 7.75 4.01
CA LEU A 122 7.38 6.99 4.70
C LEU A 122 7.53 7.46 6.15
N GLU A 123 7.46 8.76 6.37
CA GLU A 123 7.52 9.33 7.72
C GLU A 123 6.32 8.88 8.55
N GLU A 124 5.12 8.87 7.96
CA GLU A 124 3.92 8.41 8.64
C GLU A 124 4.01 6.92 8.95
N LEU A 125 4.53 6.12 8.01
CA LEU A 125 4.74 4.69 8.22
C LEU A 125 5.71 4.45 9.39
N SER A 126 6.82 5.19 9.43
CA SER A 126 7.79 5.10 10.52
C SER A 126 7.13 5.42 11.87
N LYS A 127 6.34 6.48 11.91
CA LYS A 127 5.60 6.89 13.11
C LYS A 127 4.65 5.82 13.61
N ILE A 128 3.83 5.25 12.72
CA ILE A 128 2.83 4.28 13.12
C ILE A 128 3.48 2.97 13.57
N LEU A 129 4.60 2.60 12.98
CA LEU A 129 5.38 1.44 13.42
C LEU A 129 5.94 1.65 14.83
N ASP A 130 6.47 2.84 15.09
CA ASP A 130 6.97 3.17 16.44
C ASP A 130 5.86 3.08 17.47
N LYS A 131 4.68 3.60 17.17
CA LYS A 131 3.53 3.52 18.07
C LYS A 131 3.11 2.08 18.32
N PHE A 132 3.06 1.27 17.27
CA PHE A 132 2.69 -0.13 17.38
C PHE A 132 3.63 -0.88 18.31
N PHE A 133 4.94 -0.74 18.10
CA PHE A 133 5.92 -1.45 18.91
C PHE A 133 6.00 -0.93 20.34
N ALA A 134 5.78 0.35 20.55
CA ALA A 134 5.73 0.92 21.89
C ALA A 134 4.58 0.34 22.71
N LYS A 135 3.41 0.12 22.07
CA LYS A 135 2.24 -0.46 22.76
C LYS A 135 2.37 -1.93 23.05
N LYS A 136 3.26 -2.66 22.34
CA LYS A 136 3.45 -4.09 22.51
C LYS A 136 4.50 -4.44 23.58
N LYS A 137 5.20 -3.45 24.08
CA LYS A 137 6.19 -3.66 25.15
C LYS A 137 5.56 -3.80 26.53
#